data_9a68c71c1fb52573e8717a7d1f9828d6
#
_entry.id   9a68c71c1fb52573e8717a7d1f9828d6
#
_cell.length_a   1.000
_cell.length_b   1.000
_cell.length_c   1.000
_cell.angle_alpha   90.00
_cell.angle_beta   90.00
_cell.angle_gamma   90.00
#
_symmetry.space_group_name_H-M   'P 1'
#
loop_
_entity.id
_entity.type
_entity.pdbx_description
1 polymer ?
#
loop_
_entity_poly.entity_id
_entity_poly.type
_entity_poly.pdbx_seq_one_letter_code
_entity_poly.pdbx_strand_id
1 'polypeptide(L)'
;MPDSVLYPPAHAQPVAFTKEQLDWLPWLEPLEAEALTPRHMQALVDAARAKSPYFRLLARDPEVLEARTKTDKDIFYNPEGGLPRAERELAAAAASRFNGCIYCASVHARFAATYSKRDADVQRLLDEGVGAELDERWSAIVAAAVALSATPIRF
;
A
#
# COMPACT_ATOMS: atom_id res chain seq x y z
N MET A 1 -14.54 8.79 -24.51
CA MET A 1 -13.63 9.94 -24.53
C MET A 1 -12.23 9.38 -24.25
N PRO A 2 -11.15 9.89 -24.88
CA PRO A 2 -9.82 9.47 -24.49
C PRO A 2 -9.64 9.81 -23.01
N ASP A 3 -9.05 8.88 -22.25
CA ASP A 3 -8.71 9.11 -20.85
C ASP A 3 -7.77 10.30 -20.75
N SER A 4 -8.13 11.32 -19.99
CA SER A 4 -7.26 12.47 -19.80
C SER A 4 -6.13 12.06 -18.85
N VAL A 5 -4.91 12.11 -19.35
CA VAL A 5 -3.70 11.95 -18.53
C VAL A 5 -3.50 13.26 -17.77
N LEU A 6 -3.41 13.15 -16.46
CA LEU A 6 -3.13 14.25 -15.56
C LEU A 6 -1.62 14.35 -15.33
N TYR A 7 -1.13 15.57 -15.25
CA TYR A 7 0.30 15.85 -14.96
C TYR A 7 0.41 16.63 -13.65
N PRO A 8 0.37 15.93 -12.49
CA PRO A 8 0.55 16.62 -11.22
C PRO A 8 1.87 17.40 -11.19
N PRO A 9 1.91 18.59 -10.59
CA PRO A 9 3.14 19.36 -10.47
C PRO A 9 4.22 18.55 -9.70
N ALA A 10 5.45 18.56 -10.18
CA ALA A 10 6.55 17.78 -9.58
C ALA A 10 6.77 18.12 -8.09
N HIS A 11 6.56 19.37 -7.70
CA HIS A 11 6.69 19.79 -6.30
C HIS A 11 5.59 19.25 -5.35
N ALA A 12 4.50 18.72 -5.90
CA ALA A 12 3.44 18.09 -5.13
C ALA A 12 3.73 16.61 -4.83
N GLN A 13 4.79 16.03 -5.40
CA GLN A 13 5.17 14.66 -5.13
C GLN A 13 5.94 14.55 -3.80
N PRO A 14 5.68 13.52 -2.98
CA PRO A 14 6.43 13.32 -1.76
C PRO A 14 7.89 12.95 -2.11
N VAL A 15 8.84 13.49 -1.33
CA VAL A 15 10.28 13.29 -1.52
C VAL A 15 10.94 12.48 -0.41
N ALA A 16 10.21 12.18 0.66
CA ALA A 16 10.72 11.45 1.83
C ALA A 16 9.73 10.39 2.29
N PHE A 17 10.24 9.27 2.79
CA PHE A 17 9.42 8.26 3.42
C PHE A 17 8.88 8.76 4.78
N THR A 18 7.60 8.52 5.03
CA THR A 18 6.89 9.01 6.23
C THR A 18 5.78 8.05 6.63
N LYS A 19 5.32 8.12 7.87
CA LYS A 19 4.09 7.48 8.37
C LYS A 19 2.86 8.36 8.18
N GLU A 20 3.06 9.63 7.87
CA GLU A 20 1.95 10.56 7.71
C GLU A 20 1.06 10.18 6.53
N GLN A 21 -0.19 10.56 6.61
CA GLN A 21 -1.09 10.41 5.49
C GLN A 21 -0.69 11.40 4.40
N LEU A 22 -0.36 10.85 3.24
CA LEU A 22 -0.01 11.64 2.06
C LEU A 22 -1.25 11.93 1.23
N ASP A 23 -1.29 13.10 0.63
CA ASP A 23 -2.26 13.42 -0.40
C ASP A 23 -2.03 12.53 -1.61
N TRP A 24 -3.14 12.12 -2.22
CA TRP A 24 -3.10 11.27 -3.40
C TRP A 24 -3.40 12.09 -4.65
N LEU A 25 -2.48 12.03 -5.60
CA LEU A 25 -2.57 12.72 -6.89
C LEU A 25 -2.60 11.69 -8.02
N PRO A 26 -3.70 11.57 -8.76
CA PRO A 26 -3.82 10.60 -9.83
C PRO A 26 -3.09 11.06 -11.10
N TRP A 27 -2.59 10.09 -11.89
CA TRP A 27 -2.10 10.31 -13.26
C TRP A 27 -3.21 10.15 -14.30
N LEU A 28 -4.26 9.41 -13.94
CA LEU A 28 -5.47 9.26 -14.73
C LEU A 28 -6.66 9.74 -13.92
N GLU A 29 -7.62 10.31 -14.60
CA GLU A 29 -8.83 10.80 -13.96
C GLU A 29 -9.64 9.65 -13.35
N PRO A 30 -10.03 9.69 -12.06
CA PRO A 30 -10.94 8.71 -11.49
C PRO A 30 -12.28 8.69 -12.20
N LEU A 31 -12.96 7.54 -12.24
CA LEU A 31 -14.35 7.52 -12.71
C LEU A 31 -15.22 8.43 -11.84
N GLU A 32 -16.16 9.12 -12.46
CA GLU A 32 -17.20 9.84 -11.72
C GLU A 32 -18.07 8.86 -10.94
N ALA A 33 -18.56 9.27 -9.77
CA ALA A 33 -19.36 8.38 -8.92
C ALA A 33 -20.63 7.91 -9.63
N GLU A 34 -21.23 8.78 -10.42
CA GLU A 34 -22.44 8.54 -11.21
C GLU A 34 -22.23 7.63 -12.41
N ALA A 35 -20.96 7.47 -12.84
CA ALA A 35 -20.59 6.59 -13.95
C ALA A 35 -20.32 5.14 -13.50
N LEU A 36 -20.37 4.86 -12.18
CA LEU A 36 -20.13 3.53 -11.68
C LEU A 36 -21.29 2.57 -12.04
N THR A 37 -20.96 1.53 -12.78
CA THR A 37 -21.90 0.48 -13.17
C THR A 37 -22.06 -0.57 -12.05
N PRO A 38 -23.08 -1.46 -12.13
CA PRO A 38 -23.19 -2.59 -11.19
C PRO A 38 -21.93 -3.46 -11.13
N ARG A 39 -21.20 -3.63 -12.26
CA ARG A 39 -19.94 -4.38 -12.30
C ARG A 39 -18.83 -3.68 -11.49
N HIS A 40 -18.74 -2.35 -11.59
CA HIS A 40 -17.80 -1.56 -10.78
C HIS A 40 -18.13 -1.70 -9.29
N MET A 41 -19.39 -1.61 -8.91
CA MET A 41 -19.81 -1.75 -7.50
C MET A 41 -19.50 -3.13 -6.94
N GLN A 42 -19.68 -4.19 -7.74
CA GLN A 42 -19.28 -5.54 -7.37
C GLN A 42 -17.76 -5.66 -7.15
N ALA A 43 -16.95 -5.06 -8.04
CA ALA A 43 -15.49 -5.10 -7.96
C ALA A 43 -14.91 -4.36 -6.76
N LEU A 44 -15.61 -3.34 -6.28
CA LEU A 44 -15.23 -2.61 -5.05
C LEU A 44 -15.34 -3.49 -3.79
N VAL A 45 -16.16 -4.54 -3.82
CA VAL A 45 -16.44 -5.48 -2.71
C VAL A 45 -17.12 -4.80 -1.51
N ASP A 46 -16.78 -3.56 -1.23
CA ASP A 46 -17.39 -2.70 -0.21
C ASP A 46 -17.86 -1.40 -0.88
N ALA A 47 -19.17 -1.15 -0.84
CA ALA A 47 -19.78 0.01 -1.46
C ALA A 47 -19.24 1.36 -0.93
N ALA A 48 -18.77 1.41 0.32
CA ALA A 48 -18.18 2.62 0.89
C ALA A 48 -16.92 3.07 0.14
N ARG A 49 -16.22 2.17 -0.54
CA ARG A 49 -15.04 2.46 -1.37
C ARG A 49 -15.34 3.34 -2.57
N ALA A 50 -16.58 3.36 -3.06
CA ALA A 50 -17.02 4.25 -4.15
C ALA A 50 -16.84 5.75 -3.82
N LYS A 51 -16.79 6.11 -2.53
CA LYS A 51 -16.54 7.48 -2.09
C LYS A 51 -15.08 7.93 -2.31
N SER A 52 -14.14 6.99 -2.44
CA SER A 52 -12.73 7.28 -2.60
C SER A 52 -12.35 7.43 -4.07
N PRO A 53 -11.78 8.58 -4.49
CA PRO A 53 -11.26 8.75 -5.84
C PRO A 53 -10.22 7.68 -6.22
N TYR A 54 -9.39 7.24 -5.26
CA TYR A 54 -8.43 6.17 -5.46
C TYR A 54 -9.09 4.86 -5.93
N PHE A 55 -10.16 4.42 -5.25
CA PHE A 55 -10.87 3.22 -5.66
C PHE A 55 -11.67 3.40 -6.95
N ARG A 56 -12.16 4.60 -7.23
CA ARG A 56 -12.82 4.92 -8.50
C ARG A 56 -11.83 4.91 -9.68
N LEU A 57 -10.56 5.28 -9.44
CA LEU A 57 -9.53 5.09 -10.45
C LEU A 57 -9.29 3.61 -10.73
N LEU A 58 -9.11 2.80 -9.69
CA LEU A 58 -8.89 1.36 -9.84
C LEU A 58 -10.08 0.64 -10.50
N ALA A 59 -11.30 1.18 -10.35
CA ALA A 59 -12.50 0.65 -10.95
C ALA A 59 -12.53 0.76 -12.49
N ARG A 60 -11.58 1.48 -13.12
CA ARG A 60 -11.38 1.47 -14.58
C ARG A 60 -11.06 0.08 -15.11
N ASP A 61 -10.48 -0.79 -14.27
CA ASP A 61 -10.33 -2.22 -14.54
C ASP A 61 -10.99 -3.01 -13.39
N PRO A 62 -12.28 -3.31 -13.50
CA PRO A 62 -13.02 -3.95 -12.42
C PRO A 62 -12.58 -5.39 -12.15
N GLU A 63 -12.05 -6.13 -13.13
CA GLU A 63 -11.54 -7.48 -12.95
C GLU A 63 -10.29 -7.47 -12.07
N VAL A 64 -9.34 -6.61 -12.39
CA VAL A 64 -8.10 -6.44 -11.62
C VAL A 64 -8.41 -5.90 -10.23
N LEU A 65 -9.30 -4.91 -10.11
CA LEU A 65 -9.71 -4.36 -8.81
C LEU A 65 -10.32 -5.43 -7.92
N GLU A 66 -11.21 -6.28 -8.45
CA GLU A 66 -11.85 -7.33 -7.66
C GLU A 66 -10.83 -8.36 -7.16
N ALA A 67 -9.97 -8.86 -8.06
CA ALA A 67 -8.91 -9.80 -7.71
C ALA A 67 -7.96 -9.21 -6.66
N ARG A 68 -7.46 -8.01 -6.90
CA ARG A 68 -6.58 -7.26 -5.96
C ARG A 68 -7.26 -7.10 -4.61
N THR A 69 -8.54 -6.73 -4.59
CA THR A 69 -9.25 -6.49 -3.33
C THR A 69 -9.43 -7.76 -2.52
N LYS A 70 -9.76 -8.87 -3.17
CA LYS A 70 -9.87 -10.19 -2.51
C LYS A 70 -8.54 -10.61 -1.91
N THR A 71 -7.44 -10.47 -2.66
CA THR A 71 -6.09 -10.78 -2.20
C THR A 71 -5.68 -9.89 -1.01
N ASP A 72 -5.93 -8.59 -1.09
CA ASP A 72 -5.65 -7.63 -0.03
C ASP A 72 -6.41 -7.98 1.27
N LYS A 73 -7.69 -8.36 1.14
CA LYS A 73 -8.50 -8.79 2.29
C LYS A 73 -7.98 -10.09 2.91
N ASP A 74 -7.54 -11.04 2.12
CA ASP A 74 -6.95 -12.28 2.62
C ASP A 74 -5.61 -12.01 3.32
N ILE A 75 -4.71 -11.27 2.68
CA ILE A 75 -3.39 -10.96 3.25
C ILE A 75 -3.50 -10.16 4.56
N PHE A 76 -4.31 -9.10 4.58
CA PHE A 76 -4.29 -8.17 5.71
C PHE A 76 -5.41 -8.37 6.73
N TYR A 77 -6.53 -8.95 6.37
CA TYR A 77 -7.71 -9.02 7.24
C TYR A 77 -8.14 -10.43 7.62
N ASN A 78 -7.55 -11.47 7.01
CA ASN A 78 -7.81 -12.84 7.43
C ASN A 78 -7.17 -13.09 8.81
N PRO A 79 -7.96 -13.44 9.84
CA PRO A 79 -7.43 -13.72 11.17
C PRO A 79 -6.78 -15.10 11.28
N GLU A 80 -7.06 -16.00 10.31
CA GLU A 80 -6.64 -17.38 10.34
C GLU A 80 -5.30 -17.57 9.59
N GLY A 81 -4.26 -17.83 10.35
CA GLY A 81 -2.95 -18.16 9.81
C GLY A 81 -2.07 -16.97 9.42
N GLY A 82 -0.83 -17.26 9.14
CA GLY A 82 0.19 -16.28 8.78
C GLY A 82 0.68 -15.44 9.96
N LEU A 83 1.39 -14.37 9.63
CA LEU A 83 1.92 -13.43 10.62
C LEU A 83 0.82 -12.57 11.24
N PRO A 84 1.00 -12.06 12.48
CA PRO A 84 0.14 -11.02 13.05
C PRO A 84 -0.01 -9.82 12.11
N ARG A 85 -1.16 -9.14 12.17
CA ARG A 85 -1.44 -8.01 11.28
C ARG A 85 -0.33 -6.96 11.25
N ALA A 86 0.22 -6.58 12.40
CA ALA A 86 1.30 -5.61 12.48
C ALA A 86 2.53 -6.02 11.66
N GLU A 87 2.86 -7.31 11.66
CA GLU A 87 4.02 -7.86 10.95
C GLU A 87 3.76 -8.00 9.43
N ARG A 88 2.52 -8.28 9.02
CA ARG A 88 2.14 -8.23 7.60
C ARG A 88 2.28 -6.80 7.05
N GLU A 89 1.87 -5.81 7.83
CA GLU A 89 2.02 -4.40 7.47
C GLU A 89 3.50 -3.97 7.48
N LEU A 90 4.30 -4.47 8.42
CA LEU A 90 5.74 -4.24 8.46
C LEU A 90 6.43 -4.77 7.19
N ALA A 91 6.11 -6.00 6.79
CA ALA A 91 6.64 -6.62 5.57
C ALA A 91 6.27 -5.80 4.33
N ALA A 92 5.02 -5.34 4.24
CA ALA A 92 4.55 -4.50 3.14
C ALA A 92 5.22 -3.12 3.15
N ALA A 93 5.44 -2.52 4.32
CA ALA A 93 6.18 -1.26 4.46
C ALA A 93 7.64 -1.42 4.02
N ALA A 94 8.31 -2.52 4.40
CA ALA A 94 9.69 -2.81 4.02
C ALA A 94 9.82 -3.02 2.50
N ALA A 95 8.93 -3.82 1.89
CA ALA A 95 8.90 -4.00 0.45
C ALA A 95 8.65 -2.68 -0.28
N SER A 96 7.71 -1.86 0.19
CA SER A 96 7.39 -0.56 -0.38
C SER A 96 8.57 0.43 -0.26
N ARG A 97 9.25 0.43 0.89
CA ARG A 97 10.44 1.25 1.13
C ARG A 97 11.58 0.85 0.17
N PHE A 98 11.81 -0.45 0.01
CA PHE A 98 12.82 -0.99 -0.91
C PHE A 98 12.52 -0.64 -2.37
N ASN A 99 11.27 -0.75 -2.78
CA ASN A 99 10.83 -0.46 -4.15
C ASN A 99 10.68 1.04 -4.46
N GLY A 100 10.88 1.92 -3.48
CA GLY A 100 10.79 3.36 -3.68
C GLY A 100 9.37 3.92 -3.72
N CYS A 101 8.34 3.13 -3.37
CA CYS A 101 6.95 3.62 -3.33
C CYS A 101 6.67 4.35 -2.01
N ILE A 102 6.87 5.68 -2.00
CA ILE A 102 6.69 6.51 -0.79
C ILE A 102 5.24 6.43 -0.29
N TYR A 103 4.26 6.52 -1.18
CA TYR A 103 2.84 6.43 -0.83
C TYR A 103 2.49 5.07 -0.21
N CYS A 104 2.92 3.96 -0.83
CA CYS A 104 2.66 2.63 -0.29
C CYS A 104 3.32 2.43 1.08
N ALA A 105 4.57 2.88 1.23
CA ALA A 105 5.29 2.81 2.48
C ALA A 105 4.57 3.59 3.59
N SER A 106 4.04 4.79 3.30
CA SER A 106 3.33 5.59 4.31
C SER A 106 2.07 4.90 4.82
N VAL A 107 1.32 4.26 3.94
CA VAL A 107 0.10 3.53 4.32
C VAL A 107 0.43 2.35 5.24
N HIS A 108 1.35 1.47 4.79
CA HIS A 108 1.69 0.27 5.53
C HIS A 108 2.46 0.56 6.83
N ALA A 109 3.37 1.54 6.83
CA ALA A 109 4.08 1.96 8.03
C ALA A 109 3.13 2.52 9.10
N ARG A 110 2.13 3.33 8.72
CA ARG A 110 1.12 3.84 9.64
C ARG A 110 0.34 2.71 10.31
N PHE A 111 -0.08 1.70 9.53
CA PHE A 111 -0.76 0.54 10.09
C PHE A 111 0.17 -0.35 10.93
N ALA A 112 1.41 -0.58 10.49
CA ALA A 112 2.40 -1.30 11.29
C ALA A 112 2.61 -0.65 12.66
N ALA A 113 2.81 0.67 12.71
CA ALA A 113 2.95 1.42 13.95
C ALA A 113 1.68 1.34 14.82
N THR A 114 0.51 1.51 14.20
CA THR A 114 -0.78 1.47 14.92
C THR A 114 -1.03 0.12 15.59
N TYR A 115 -0.81 -0.98 14.88
CA TYR A 115 -1.10 -2.33 15.39
C TYR A 115 -0.01 -2.87 16.31
N SER A 116 1.25 -2.53 16.07
CA SER A 116 2.37 -3.00 16.91
C SER A 116 2.61 -2.15 18.15
N LYS A 117 2.20 -0.88 18.13
CA LYS A 117 2.59 0.17 19.10
C LYS A 117 4.11 0.45 19.13
N ARG A 118 4.81 0.11 18.06
CA ARG A 118 6.27 0.26 17.92
C ARG A 118 6.60 1.40 16.95
N ASP A 119 6.15 2.59 17.29
CA ASP A 119 6.25 3.76 16.42
C ASP A 119 7.69 4.14 16.04
N ALA A 120 8.61 4.06 17.01
CA ALA A 120 10.02 4.39 16.81
C ALA A 120 10.72 3.39 15.86
N ASP A 121 10.42 2.09 15.99
CA ASP A 121 11.01 1.05 15.14
C ASP A 121 10.52 1.18 13.69
N VAL A 122 9.22 1.48 13.51
CA VAL A 122 8.67 1.72 12.17
C VAL A 122 9.27 2.98 11.55
N GLN A 123 9.49 4.04 12.33
CA GLN A 123 10.16 5.24 11.84
C GLN A 123 11.59 4.92 11.39
N ARG A 124 12.33 4.14 12.21
CA ARG A 124 13.69 3.71 11.87
C ARG A 124 13.74 2.92 10.56
N LEU A 125 12.76 2.02 10.32
CA LEU A 125 12.64 1.33 9.03
C LEU A 125 12.47 2.32 7.87
N LEU A 126 11.67 3.36 8.03
CA LEU A 126 11.46 4.36 6.97
C LEU A 126 12.72 5.18 6.70
N ASP A 127 13.48 5.52 7.74
CA ASP A 127 14.68 6.34 7.64
C ASP A 127 15.86 5.53 7.05
N GLU A 128 16.12 4.35 7.58
CA GLU A 128 17.33 3.55 7.32
C GLU A 128 17.08 2.40 6.32
N GLY A 129 15.83 2.03 6.06
CA GLY A 129 15.49 0.91 5.18
C GLY A 129 15.88 -0.44 5.78
N VAL A 130 16.41 -1.34 4.94
CA VAL A 130 16.78 -2.71 5.35
C VAL A 130 17.92 -2.74 6.37
N GLY A 131 18.68 -1.66 6.49
CA GLY A 131 19.74 -1.51 7.49
C GLY A 131 19.25 -1.09 8.87
N ALA A 132 17.95 -0.87 9.06
CA ALA A 132 17.37 -0.44 10.32
C ALA A 132 17.68 -1.44 11.45
N GLU A 133 18.15 -0.93 12.57
CA GLU A 133 18.45 -1.71 13.77
C GLU A 133 17.16 -2.04 14.52
N LEU A 134 16.62 -3.23 14.29
CA LEU A 134 15.39 -3.78 14.86
C LEU A 134 15.69 -5.02 15.67
N ASP A 135 14.71 -5.55 16.42
CA ASP A 135 14.87 -6.86 17.03
C ASP A 135 15.01 -7.98 15.96
N GLU A 136 15.48 -9.15 16.40
CA GLU A 136 15.77 -10.29 15.51
C GLU A 136 14.56 -10.67 14.64
N ARG A 137 13.36 -10.73 15.23
CA ARG A 137 12.13 -11.12 14.53
C ARG A 137 11.75 -10.11 13.46
N TRP A 138 11.75 -8.83 13.77
CA TRP A 138 11.41 -7.78 12.83
C TRP A 138 12.48 -7.62 11.75
N SER A 139 13.75 -7.76 12.11
CA SER A 139 14.85 -7.77 11.14
C SER A 139 14.70 -8.92 10.13
N ALA A 140 14.34 -10.12 10.58
CA ALA A 140 14.10 -11.26 9.70
C ALA A 140 12.92 -11.01 8.74
N ILE A 141 11.82 -10.42 9.22
CA ILE A 141 10.66 -10.06 8.37
C ILE A 141 11.05 -9.03 7.32
N VAL A 142 11.76 -7.99 7.70
CA VAL A 142 12.24 -6.94 6.78
C VAL A 142 13.18 -7.53 5.73
N ALA A 143 14.15 -8.35 6.15
CA ALA A 143 15.08 -9.00 5.24
C ALA A 143 14.37 -9.92 4.23
N ALA A 144 13.41 -10.73 4.69
CA ALA A 144 12.62 -11.60 3.83
C ALA A 144 11.79 -10.81 2.81
N ALA A 145 11.12 -9.74 3.24
CA ALA A 145 10.33 -8.89 2.36
C ALA A 145 11.19 -8.23 1.26
N VAL A 146 12.37 -7.77 1.61
CA VAL A 146 13.33 -7.18 0.66
C VAL A 146 13.89 -8.23 -0.28
N ALA A 147 14.27 -9.41 0.22
CA ALA A 147 14.80 -10.50 -0.59
C ALA A 147 13.80 -10.97 -1.65
N LEU A 148 12.51 -11.07 -1.29
CA LEU A 148 11.42 -11.37 -2.22
C LEU A 148 11.22 -10.28 -3.28
N SER A 149 11.45 -9.02 -2.91
CA SER A 149 11.26 -7.87 -3.81
C SER A 149 12.45 -7.65 -4.75
N ALA A 150 13.60 -8.25 -4.47
CA ALA A 150 14.80 -8.10 -5.29
C ALA A 150 14.67 -8.85 -6.63
N THR A 151 15.37 -8.35 -7.66
CA THR A 151 15.45 -9.02 -8.96
C THR A 151 16.91 -9.29 -9.31
N PRO A 152 17.36 -10.57 -9.46
CA PRO A 152 16.58 -11.80 -9.16
C PRO A 152 16.28 -11.93 -7.67
N ILE A 153 15.24 -12.72 -7.35
CA ILE A 153 14.87 -13.02 -5.96
C ILE A 153 16.08 -13.62 -5.22
N ARG A 154 16.31 -13.16 -3.99
CA ARG A 154 17.48 -13.50 -3.18
C ARG A 154 17.05 -14.27 -1.90
N PHE A 155 16.87 -15.57 -2.03
CA PHE A 155 16.73 -16.47 -0.88
C PHE A 155 17.95 -17.36 -0.75
#